data_74c4c7d0a758092ef58aec1ea69e8523
#
_entry.id   74c4c7d0a758092ef58aec1ea69e8523
#
_cell.length_a   1.000
_cell.length_b   1.000
_cell.length_c   1.000
_cell.angle_alpha   90.00
_cell.angle_beta   90.00
_cell.angle_gamma   90.00
#
_symmetry.space_group_name_H-M   'P 1'
#
loop_
_entity.id
_entity.type
_entity.pdbx_description
1 polymer ?
#
loop_
_entity_poly.entity_id
_entity_poly.type
_entity_poly.pdbx_seq_one_letter_code
_entity_poly.pdbx_strand_id
1 'polypeptide(L)'
;MVSIAIDGPSGAGKSSLAKALAKDLGYVYVDTGAMYRSIGLYAVRAGVDPHDADAVAALLPKIRLDIRLLDGAQHIYLNGEDVSDAIRAENIGMAASAVAAHPAVRTFLLDTQRGLAESQNILMDGRDIGTVVLPNATVKIFLTATAEA
;
A
#
# COMPACT_ATOMS: atom_id res chain seq x y z
N MET A 1 -12.11 14.95 -1.06
CA MET A 1 -11.55 13.95 -0.14
C MET A 1 -10.25 14.45 0.47
N VAL A 2 -10.00 14.08 1.70
CA VAL A 2 -8.78 14.48 2.41
C VAL A 2 -7.73 13.38 2.23
N SER A 3 -6.51 13.79 1.86
CA SER A 3 -5.36 12.88 1.83
C SER A 3 -4.24 13.44 2.71
N ILE A 4 -3.66 12.58 3.52
CA ILE A 4 -2.57 12.93 4.44
C ILE A 4 -1.35 12.10 4.09
N ALA A 5 -0.25 12.77 3.78
CA ALA A 5 1.02 12.14 3.49
C ALA A 5 1.97 12.34 4.66
N ILE A 6 2.52 11.24 5.19
CA ILE A 6 3.53 11.28 6.26
C ILE A 6 4.81 10.70 5.70
N ASP A 7 5.83 11.54 5.56
CA ASP A 7 7.13 11.15 5.05
C ASP A 7 8.17 11.19 6.16
N GLY A 8 9.24 10.47 5.96
CA GLY A 8 10.36 10.43 6.87
C GLY A 8 11.17 9.15 6.75
N PRO A 9 12.34 9.10 7.39
CA PRO A 9 13.19 7.92 7.34
C PRO A 9 12.62 6.75 8.15
N SER A 10 13.10 5.55 7.87
CA SER A 10 12.80 4.37 8.68
C SER A 10 13.23 4.61 10.12
N GLY A 11 12.47 4.08 11.07
CA GLY A 11 12.78 4.23 12.49
C GLY A 11 12.30 5.52 13.13
N ALA A 12 11.67 6.41 12.35
CA ALA A 12 11.09 7.65 12.90
C ALA A 12 9.71 7.44 13.55
N GLY A 13 9.18 6.21 13.52
CA GLY A 13 7.85 5.92 14.09
C GLY A 13 6.68 6.27 13.17
N LYS A 14 6.93 6.51 11.87
CA LYS A 14 5.89 6.95 10.95
C LYS A 14 4.73 5.97 10.80
N SER A 15 5.00 4.66 10.71
CA SER A 15 3.93 3.66 10.55
C SER A 15 3.01 3.61 11.76
N SER A 16 3.55 3.68 12.96
CA SER A 16 2.76 3.71 14.19
C SER A 16 1.91 4.96 14.27
N LEU A 17 2.50 6.13 13.95
CA LEU A 17 1.78 7.40 13.92
C LEU A 17 0.68 7.37 12.86
N ALA A 18 1.00 6.92 11.65
CA ALA A 18 0.06 6.87 10.55
C ALA A 18 -1.17 6.01 10.87
N LYS A 19 -0.94 4.82 11.41
CA LYS A 19 -2.01 3.90 11.80
C LYS A 19 -2.89 4.49 12.91
N ALA A 20 -2.28 5.11 13.91
CA ALA A 20 -3.00 5.74 15.02
C ALA A 20 -3.86 6.90 14.52
N LEU A 21 -3.31 7.76 13.67
CA LEU A 21 -4.06 8.89 13.10
C LEU A 21 -5.20 8.41 12.21
N ALA A 22 -4.96 7.42 11.37
CA ALA A 22 -6.00 6.87 10.50
C ALA A 22 -7.17 6.33 11.30
N LYS A 23 -6.88 5.61 12.38
CA LYS A 23 -7.91 5.07 13.28
C LYS A 23 -8.71 6.21 13.96
N ASP A 24 -8.00 7.20 14.49
CA ASP A 24 -8.65 8.32 15.18
C ASP A 24 -9.52 9.16 14.26
N LEU A 25 -9.09 9.34 13.01
CA LEU A 25 -9.81 10.13 12.02
C LEU A 25 -10.89 9.34 11.28
N GLY A 26 -10.87 8.00 11.38
CA GLY A 26 -11.74 7.15 10.59
C GLY A 26 -11.34 7.12 9.11
N TYR A 27 -10.07 7.32 8.80
CA TYR A 27 -9.54 7.34 7.44
C TYR A 27 -8.96 5.97 7.07
N VAL A 28 -8.90 5.70 5.77
CA VAL A 28 -8.24 4.50 5.27
C VAL A 28 -6.73 4.70 5.35
N TYR A 29 -6.05 3.79 6.04
CA TYR A 29 -4.59 3.72 6.01
C TYR A 29 -4.19 2.86 4.80
N VAL A 30 -3.46 3.45 3.86
CA VAL A 30 -3.01 2.75 2.65
C VAL A 30 -1.68 2.06 2.95
N ASP A 31 -1.76 0.75 3.20
CA ASP A 31 -0.59 -0.09 3.47
C ASP A 31 -0.03 -0.61 2.15
N THR A 32 1.07 0.01 1.69
CA THR A 32 1.69 -0.37 0.42
C THR A 32 2.25 -1.79 0.44
N GLY A 33 2.77 -2.23 1.58
CA GLY A 33 3.24 -3.61 1.75
C GLY A 33 2.14 -4.62 1.52
N ALA A 34 0.94 -4.35 2.04
CA ALA A 34 -0.23 -5.21 1.82
C ALA A 34 -0.63 -5.23 0.35
N MET A 35 -0.48 -4.13 -0.36
CA MET A 35 -0.78 -4.06 -1.79
C MET A 35 0.18 -4.93 -2.60
N TYR A 36 1.49 -4.85 -2.33
CA TYR A 36 2.46 -5.73 -2.99
C TYR A 36 2.20 -7.20 -2.68
N ARG A 37 1.85 -7.51 -1.44
CA ARG A 37 1.51 -8.88 -1.03
C ARG A 37 0.27 -9.41 -1.75
N SER A 38 -0.70 -8.55 -2.00
CA SER A 38 -1.91 -8.93 -2.74
C SER A 38 -1.59 -9.28 -4.20
N ILE A 39 -0.70 -8.52 -4.82
CA ILE A 39 -0.23 -8.84 -6.18
C ILE A 39 0.56 -10.14 -6.17
N GLY A 40 1.44 -10.33 -5.19
CA GLY A 40 2.18 -11.58 -5.02
C GLY A 40 1.25 -12.77 -4.84
N LEU A 41 0.21 -12.62 -4.03
CA LEU A 41 -0.81 -13.66 -3.83
C LEU A 41 -1.50 -14.03 -5.16
N TYR A 42 -1.88 -13.02 -5.93
CA TYR A 42 -2.54 -13.24 -7.21
C TYR A 42 -1.63 -14.02 -8.17
N ALA A 43 -0.35 -13.64 -8.25
CA ALA A 43 0.63 -14.34 -9.08
C ALA A 43 0.79 -15.81 -8.65
N VAL A 44 0.91 -16.07 -7.35
CA VAL A 44 1.02 -17.43 -6.83
C VAL A 44 -0.22 -18.26 -7.16
N ARG A 45 -1.42 -17.71 -6.95
CA ARG A 45 -2.68 -18.39 -7.27
C ARG A 45 -2.83 -18.67 -8.77
N ALA A 46 -2.29 -17.79 -9.61
CA ALA A 46 -2.34 -17.94 -11.06
C ALA A 46 -1.27 -18.91 -11.60
N GLY A 47 -0.38 -19.42 -10.74
CA GLY A 47 0.71 -20.28 -11.16
C GLY A 47 1.80 -19.55 -11.92
N VAL A 48 1.92 -18.24 -11.75
CA VAL A 48 2.91 -17.38 -12.41
C VAL A 48 4.10 -17.18 -11.48
N ASP A 49 5.32 -17.28 -12.02
CA ASP A 49 6.53 -16.97 -11.28
C ASP A 49 6.57 -15.48 -10.94
N PRO A 50 6.59 -15.11 -9.65
CA PRO A 50 6.64 -13.70 -9.26
C PRO A 50 7.89 -12.96 -9.76
N HIS A 51 8.95 -13.66 -10.12
CA HIS A 51 10.18 -13.07 -10.67
C HIS A 51 10.09 -12.78 -12.18
N ASP A 52 9.10 -13.33 -12.87
CA ASP A 52 8.91 -13.12 -14.31
C ASP A 52 8.16 -11.80 -14.55
N ALA A 53 8.90 -10.75 -14.89
CA ALA A 53 8.36 -9.40 -15.04
C ALA A 53 7.23 -9.34 -16.09
N ASP A 54 7.41 -9.98 -17.23
CA ASP A 54 6.43 -9.94 -18.32
C ASP A 54 5.16 -10.71 -17.97
N ALA A 55 5.32 -11.88 -17.34
CA ALA A 55 4.17 -12.68 -16.91
C ALA A 55 3.37 -12.00 -15.83
N VAL A 56 4.03 -11.33 -14.87
CA VAL A 56 3.36 -10.56 -13.82
C VAL A 56 2.65 -9.36 -14.43
N ALA A 57 3.31 -8.62 -15.33
CA ALA A 57 2.70 -7.46 -15.99
C ALA A 57 1.41 -7.84 -16.72
N ALA A 58 1.36 -9.02 -17.34
CA ALA A 58 0.19 -9.51 -18.04
C ALA A 58 -1.01 -9.77 -17.10
N LEU A 59 -0.77 -9.97 -15.82
CA LEU A 59 -1.83 -10.17 -14.83
C LEU A 59 -2.46 -8.86 -14.33
N LEU A 60 -1.72 -7.75 -14.39
CA LEU A 60 -2.14 -6.48 -13.77
C LEU A 60 -3.52 -5.99 -14.23
N PRO A 61 -3.90 -6.07 -15.51
CA PRO A 61 -5.24 -5.65 -15.93
C PRO A 61 -6.38 -6.44 -15.30
N LYS A 62 -6.08 -7.62 -14.74
CA LYS A 62 -7.06 -8.49 -14.07
C LYS A 62 -7.16 -8.24 -12.58
N ILE A 63 -6.33 -7.36 -12.03
CA ILE A 63 -6.21 -7.14 -10.60
C ILE A 63 -6.91 -5.83 -10.25
N ARG A 64 -7.82 -5.89 -9.27
CA ARG A 64 -8.42 -4.73 -8.63
C ARG A 64 -8.18 -4.82 -7.13
N LEU A 65 -7.57 -3.79 -6.57
CA LEU A 65 -7.32 -3.68 -5.14
C LEU A 65 -8.19 -2.59 -4.53
N ASP A 66 -8.73 -2.86 -3.35
CA ASP A 66 -9.45 -1.88 -2.56
C ASP A 66 -9.06 -2.05 -1.10
N ILE A 67 -9.11 -0.96 -0.34
CA ILE A 67 -8.85 -0.98 1.10
C ILE A 67 -10.03 -0.31 1.79
N ARG A 68 -10.55 -0.94 2.84
CA ARG A 68 -11.67 -0.42 3.61
C ARG A 68 -11.40 -0.49 5.10
N LEU A 69 -11.91 0.49 5.80
CA LEU A 69 -11.91 0.50 7.26
C LEU A 69 -13.25 -0.09 7.74
N LEU A 70 -13.18 -1.25 8.40
CA LEU A 70 -14.35 -1.94 8.94
C LEU A 70 -14.13 -2.20 10.43
N ASP A 71 -15.03 -1.67 11.26
CA ASP A 71 -14.97 -1.84 12.72
C ASP A 71 -13.61 -1.44 13.33
N GLY A 72 -13.02 -0.37 12.80
CA GLY A 72 -11.73 0.14 13.26
C GLY A 72 -10.52 -0.61 12.73
N ALA A 73 -10.71 -1.62 11.88
CA ALA A 73 -9.62 -2.40 11.29
C ALA A 73 -9.54 -2.20 9.78
N GLN A 74 -8.33 -2.10 9.26
CA GLN A 74 -8.11 -2.01 7.81
C GLN A 74 -8.20 -3.40 7.19
N HIS A 75 -8.95 -3.49 6.09
CA HIS A 75 -9.09 -4.71 5.30
C HIS A 75 -8.70 -4.43 3.87
N ILE A 76 -7.94 -5.35 3.26
CA ILE A 76 -7.59 -5.27 1.85
C ILE A 76 -8.36 -6.31 1.04
N TYR A 77 -8.89 -5.86 -0.09
CA TYR A 77 -9.68 -6.70 -0.99
C TYR A 77 -8.98 -6.85 -2.33
N LEU A 78 -8.88 -8.09 -2.78
CA LEU A 78 -8.37 -8.45 -4.10
C LEU A 78 -9.54 -8.98 -4.93
N ASN A 79 -9.93 -8.24 -5.94
CA ASN A 79 -11.07 -8.60 -6.80
C ASN A 79 -12.34 -8.92 -6.00
N GLY A 80 -12.59 -8.14 -4.93
CA GLY A 80 -13.77 -8.31 -4.08
C GLY A 80 -13.62 -9.32 -2.95
N GLU A 81 -12.51 -10.04 -2.88
CA GLU A 81 -12.23 -11.00 -1.80
C GLU A 81 -11.37 -10.34 -0.72
N ASP A 82 -11.75 -10.46 0.54
CA ASP A 82 -10.93 -10.03 1.67
C ASP A 82 -9.73 -10.97 1.80
N VAL A 83 -8.55 -10.47 1.50
CA VAL A 83 -7.30 -11.24 1.55
C VAL A 83 -6.40 -10.82 2.71
N SER A 84 -6.95 -10.09 3.69
CA SER A 84 -6.16 -9.55 4.80
C SER A 84 -5.38 -10.62 5.56
N ASP A 85 -5.93 -11.83 5.70
CA ASP A 85 -5.25 -12.94 6.36
C ASP A 85 -4.36 -13.72 5.39
N ALA A 86 -4.85 -13.97 4.17
CA ALA A 86 -4.11 -14.76 3.18
C ALA A 86 -2.76 -14.16 2.82
N ILE A 87 -2.62 -12.84 2.83
CA ILE A 87 -1.37 -12.16 2.48
C ILE A 87 -0.31 -12.25 3.57
N ARG A 88 -0.63 -12.77 4.75
CA ARG A 88 0.34 -12.90 5.86
C ARG A 88 1.24 -14.12 5.75
N ALA A 89 0.94 -15.06 4.86
CA ALA A 89 1.74 -16.25 4.67
C ALA A 89 3.17 -15.90 4.24
N GLU A 90 4.15 -16.66 4.73
CA GLU A 90 5.57 -16.38 4.48
C GLU A 90 5.91 -16.40 2.98
N ASN A 91 5.39 -17.38 2.24
CA ASN A 91 5.63 -17.48 0.81
C ASN A 91 5.06 -16.27 0.04
N ILE A 92 4.01 -15.65 0.57
CA ILE A 92 3.41 -14.45 -0.04
C ILE A 92 4.31 -13.24 0.20
N GLY A 93 4.96 -13.13 1.37
CA GLY A 93 5.96 -12.09 1.60
C GLY A 93 7.13 -12.17 0.63
N MET A 94 7.59 -13.38 0.31
CA MET A 94 8.64 -13.60 -0.68
C MET A 94 8.17 -13.21 -2.09
N ALA A 95 6.96 -13.60 -2.46
CA ALA A 95 6.36 -13.21 -3.74
C ALA A 95 6.20 -11.69 -3.85
N ALA A 96 5.82 -11.02 -2.77
CA ALA A 96 5.68 -9.56 -2.72
C ALA A 96 7.02 -8.87 -3.02
N SER A 97 8.10 -9.34 -2.42
CA SER A 97 9.44 -8.80 -2.67
C SER A 97 9.85 -8.96 -4.13
N ALA A 98 9.52 -10.10 -4.73
CA ALA A 98 9.83 -10.36 -6.13
C ALA A 98 9.04 -9.43 -7.07
N VAL A 99 7.73 -9.29 -6.88
CA VAL A 99 6.90 -8.43 -7.75
C VAL A 99 7.22 -6.95 -7.56
N ALA A 100 7.64 -6.55 -6.36
CA ALA A 100 7.99 -5.15 -6.07
C ALA A 100 9.20 -4.66 -6.87
N ALA A 101 10.03 -5.57 -7.40
CA ALA A 101 11.16 -5.21 -8.25
C ALA A 101 10.73 -4.80 -9.66
N HIS A 102 9.51 -5.11 -10.07
CA HIS A 102 9.03 -4.84 -11.44
C HIS A 102 8.48 -3.43 -11.57
N PRO A 103 9.01 -2.60 -12.50
CA PRO A 103 8.50 -1.24 -12.69
C PRO A 103 7.00 -1.18 -13.01
N ALA A 104 6.49 -2.14 -13.79
CA ALA A 104 5.06 -2.18 -14.14
C ALA A 104 4.18 -2.33 -12.90
N VAL A 105 4.60 -3.12 -11.92
CA VAL A 105 3.87 -3.29 -10.66
C VAL A 105 3.85 -1.99 -9.86
N ARG A 106 4.98 -1.31 -9.77
CA ARG A 106 5.07 -0.04 -9.05
C ARG A 106 4.19 1.03 -9.70
N THR A 107 4.19 1.12 -11.02
CA THR A 107 3.31 2.04 -11.75
C THR A 107 1.83 1.72 -11.52
N PHE A 108 1.48 0.44 -11.58
CA PHE A 108 0.12 -0.02 -11.31
C PHE A 108 -0.34 0.39 -9.90
N LEU A 109 0.50 0.17 -8.90
CA LEU A 109 0.16 0.52 -7.52
C LEU A 109 0.10 2.03 -7.31
N LEU A 110 0.93 2.80 -7.98
CA LEU A 110 0.88 4.26 -7.92
C LEU A 110 -0.49 4.76 -8.39
N ASP A 111 -0.98 4.23 -9.50
CA ASP A 111 -2.30 4.58 -10.02
C ASP A 111 -3.42 4.16 -9.06
N THR A 112 -3.30 2.97 -8.46
CA THR A 112 -4.25 2.48 -7.46
C THR A 112 -4.30 3.39 -6.24
N GLN A 113 -3.14 3.80 -5.74
CA GLN A 113 -3.03 4.68 -4.58
C GLN A 113 -3.67 6.04 -4.85
N ARG A 114 -3.42 6.61 -6.03
CA ARG A 114 -4.02 7.88 -6.44
C ARG A 114 -5.54 7.76 -6.60
N GLY A 115 -6.01 6.64 -7.13
CA GLY A 115 -7.44 6.36 -7.23
C GLY A 115 -8.11 6.28 -5.85
N LEU A 116 -7.47 5.65 -4.88
CA LEU A 116 -7.97 5.62 -3.50
C LEU A 116 -8.05 7.02 -2.89
N ALA A 117 -7.07 7.88 -3.16
CA ALA A 117 -7.05 9.25 -2.67
C ALA A 117 -8.19 10.09 -3.23
N GLU A 118 -8.64 9.79 -4.44
CA GLU A 118 -9.77 10.48 -5.07
C GLU A 118 -11.13 10.02 -4.53
N SER A 119 -11.24 8.76 -4.12
CA SER A 119 -12.52 8.15 -3.74
C SER A 119 -12.74 8.07 -2.24
N GLN A 120 -11.71 8.17 -1.42
CA GLN A 120 -11.77 8.00 0.02
C GLN A 120 -10.85 8.99 0.73
N ASN A 121 -11.15 9.25 2.01
CA ASN A 121 -10.19 9.94 2.88
C ASN A 121 -9.10 8.95 3.26
N ILE A 122 -7.86 9.26 2.94
CA ILE A 122 -6.74 8.34 3.11
C ILE A 122 -5.58 8.96 3.86
N LEU A 123 -4.78 8.08 4.45
CA LEU A 123 -3.51 8.42 5.05
C LEU A 123 -2.47 7.41 4.59
N MET A 124 -1.32 7.90 4.15
CA MET A 124 -0.19 7.08 3.70
C MET A 124 1.09 7.53 4.38
N ASP A 125 1.98 6.59 4.63
CA ASP A 125 3.33 6.88 5.08
C ASP A 125 4.37 6.30 4.12
N GLY A 126 5.54 6.94 4.07
CA GLY A 126 6.61 6.53 3.19
C GLY A 126 7.79 7.48 3.27
N ARG A 127 8.52 7.62 2.15
CA ARG A 127 9.67 8.51 2.07
C ARG A 127 9.47 9.68 1.12
N ASP A 128 8.57 9.53 0.15
CA ASP A 128 8.33 10.51 -0.90
C ASP A 128 6.84 10.61 -1.25
N ILE A 129 5.95 10.35 -0.26
CA ILE A 129 4.51 10.34 -0.50
C ILE A 129 4.02 11.74 -0.87
N GLY A 130 4.41 12.75 -0.12
CA GLY A 130 3.98 14.13 -0.34
C GLY A 130 4.63 14.83 -1.53
N THR A 131 5.67 14.23 -2.14
CA THR A 131 6.37 14.83 -3.27
C THR A 131 6.14 14.07 -4.57
N VAL A 132 6.03 12.76 -4.53
CA VAL A 132 5.93 11.90 -5.72
C VAL A 132 4.55 11.23 -5.83
N VAL A 133 4.14 10.52 -4.80
CA VAL A 133 2.92 9.71 -4.84
C VAL A 133 1.68 10.58 -4.79
N LEU A 134 1.60 11.46 -3.81
CA LEU A 134 0.48 12.38 -3.60
C LEU A 134 0.98 13.83 -3.52
N PRO A 135 1.45 14.39 -4.65
CA PRO A 135 2.01 15.75 -4.62
C PRO A 135 0.97 16.80 -4.24
N ASN A 136 -0.32 16.49 -4.40
CA ASN A 136 -1.42 17.38 -4.05
C ASN A 136 -2.12 16.96 -2.75
N ALA A 137 -1.44 16.22 -1.87
CA ALA A 137 -2.02 15.81 -0.60
C ALA A 137 -2.52 17.02 0.20
N THR A 138 -3.67 16.84 0.85
CA THR A 138 -4.30 17.91 1.66
C THR A 138 -3.38 18.35 2.81
N VAL A 139 -2.74 17.37 3.46
CA VAL A 139 -1.76 17.61 4.53
C VAL A 139 -0.49 16.81 4.22
N LYS A 140 0.65 17.47 4.35
CA LYS A 140 1.96 16.83 4.19
C LYS A 140 2.73 16.99 5.49
N ILE A 141 3.09 15.87 6.11
CA ILE A 141 3.85 15.82 7.36
C ILE A 141 5.19 15.19 7.08
N PHE A 142 6.26 15.83 7.52
CA PHE A 142 7.59 15.24 7.48
C PHE A 142 8.04 14.95 8.91
N LEU A 143 8.22 13.66 9.21
CA LEU A 143 8.62 13.21 10.52
C LEU A 143 10.11 12.95 10.53
N THR A 144 10.83 13.56 11.48
CA THR A 144 12.26 13.36 11.64
C THR A 144 12.54 12.62 12.94
N ALA A 145 13.60 11.81 12.93
CA ALA A 145 14.14 11.20 14.14
C ALA A 145 15.42 11.95 14.51
N THR A 146 15.55 12.33 15.77
CA THR A 146 16.79 12.94 16.27
C THR A 146 17.65 11.91 16.99
N ALA A 147 18.94 12.20 17.14
CA ALA A 147 19.86 11.29 17.82
C ALA A 147 19.51 11.10 19.30
N GLU A 148 18.74 11.99 19.87
CA GLU A 148 18.30 11.93 21.28
C GLU A 148 16.94 11.25 21.45
N ALA A 149 16.28 10.96 20.37
CA ALA A 149 14.95 10.37 20.41
C ALA A 149 14.99 8.86 20.67
#